data_c6f641363c9b46c59aeb89928b578c6e
#
_entry.id   c6f641363c9b46c59aeb89928b578c6e
#
_cell.length_a   1.000
_cell.length_b   1.000
_cell.length_c   1.000
_cell.angle_alpha   90.00
_cell.angle_beta   90.00
_cell.angle_gamma   90.00
#
_symmetry.space_group_name_H-M   'P 1'
#
loop_
_entity.id
_entity.type
_entity.pdbx_description
1 polymer ?
#
loop_
_entity_poly.entity_id
_entity_poly.type
_entity_poly.pdbx_seq_one_letter_code
_entity_poly.pdbx_strand_id
1 'polypeptide(L)'
;MKYLAILGRQPEISIAELEAVTNVQWHQMSFSGRSSRLSSQGSSLSPRSNCGIPSKDISMPLDIRRFGGIIKLAVLLEQKPLDYLQSLPEGKITIGVSDYSEKATRKSASQEALKLKKILVRHGRSVRVVENKDAVLSTATSLHNGLGGKNERKVELIKLDDEWYRVIGVQDIDAYAKRDQARPARDAKVGMLPPKLAQVLINSCGSLEPGATVLDPFCGTGVVLQEALLMGYQTYGTDISERMVEYSERNLKWLAGDGNSHFEGVRSLARRGVAPAARGDGPAGRAPRNGLFRLSVGDATSYQWQQPIDAVACEGYLGKPFSQIPSEMALKEQKQECGTIVRGFLKNLAGQIKSGTPVVIAVPAWLRPDESYERLEIIDEIEDMGYNVNNKTREGLLYHREAQVVARDILILRKK
;
A
#
# COMPACT_ATOMS: atom_id res chain seq x y z
N MET A 1 -0.03 -22.53 1.51
CA MET A 1 1.22 -22.05 2.15
C MET A 1 0.84 -21.18 3.32
N LYS A 2 1.49 -21.38 4.47
CA LYS A 2 1.35 -20.47 5.61
C LYS A 2 2.27 -19.27 5.42
N TYR A 3 1.68 -18.10 5.27
CA TYR A 3 2.39 -16.83 5.15
C TYR A 3 2.51 -16.11 6.48
N LEU A 4 3.53 -15.25 6.58
CA LEU A 4 3.68 -14.24 7.61
C LEU A 4 3.95 -12.92 6.91
N ALA A 5 3.11 -11.91 7.14
CA ALA A 5 3.32 -10.56 6.67
C ALA A 5 3.85 -9.69 7.82
N ILE A 6 4.91 -8.94 7.58
CA ILE A 6 5.33 -7.88 8.49
C ILE A 6 4.67 -6.59 8.04
N LEU A 7 3.78 -6.10 8.88
CA LEU A 7 2.89 -4.98 8.61
C LEU A 7 3.64 -3.65 8.66
N GLY A 8 3.13 -2.66 7.95
CA GLY A 8 3.62 -1.30 7.98
C GLY A 8 3.21 -0.54 9.24
N ARG A 9 3.31 0.79 9.16
CA ARG A 9 3.07 1.69 10.32
C ARG A 9 1.63 1.64 10.84
N GLN A 10 0.64 1.47 9.96
CA GLN A 10 -0.77 1.28 10.34
C GLN A 10 -1.17 -0.17 10.03
N PRO A 11 -1.12 -1.07 11.03
CA PRO A 11 -1.41 -2.49 10.83
C PRO A 11 -2.81 -2.76 10.29
N GLU A 12 -3.81 -2.00 10.72
CA GLU A 12 -5.21 -2.14 10.30
C GLU A 12 -5.36 -1.93 8.78
N ILE A 13 -4.66 -0.94 8.24
CA ILE A 13 -4.65 -0.66 6.79
C ILE A 13 -3.93 -1.78 6.03
N SER A 14 -2.81 -2.27 6.57
CA SER A 14 -2.07 -3.39 5.98
C SER A 14 -2.92 -4.68 5.96
N ILE A 15 -3.65 -4.94 7.03
CA ILE A 15 -4.59 -6.08 7.12
C ILE A 15 -5.72 -5.92 6.10
N ALA A 16 -6.34 -4.75 6.02
CA ALA A 16 -7.41 -4.49 5.06
C ALA A 16 -6.94 -4.70 3.61
N GLU A 17 -5.73 -4.25 3.27
CA GLU A 17 -5.11 -4.50 1.97
C GLU A 17 -4.90 -5.99 1.70
N LEU A 18 -4.33 -6.73 2.66
CA LEU A 18 -4.09 -8.17 2.54
C LEU A 18 -5.41 -8.94 2.34
N GLU A 19 -6.43 -8.64 3.12
CA GLU A 19 -7.75 -9.26 3.02
C GLU A 19 -8.40 -8.99 1.66
N ALA A 20 -8.33 -7.76 1.17
CA ALA A 20 -8.88 -7.37 -0.12
C ALA A 20 -8.21 -8.11 -1.29
N VAL A 21 -6.88 -8.30 -1.25
CA VAL A 21 -6.11 -8.97 -2.31
C VAL A 21 -6.27 -10.49 -2.25
N THR A 22 -6.25 -11.07 -1.04
CA THR A 22 -6.21 -12.53 -0.87
C THR A 22 -7.58 -13.17 -0.72
N ASN A 23 -8.60 -12.38 -0.42
CA ASN A 23 -9.95 -12.85 -0.02
C ASN A 23 -9.88 -13.85 1.15
N VAL A 24 -8.92 -13.63 2.05
CA VAL A 24 -8.67 -14.41 3.26
C VAL A 24 -8.59 -13.45 4.42
N GLN A 25 -9.23 -13.78 5.53
CA GLN A 25 -9.13 -13.00 6.76
C GLN A 25 -7.71 -13.08 7.33
N TRP A 26 -7.17 -11.94 7.77
CA TRP A 26 -5.86 -11.83 8.38
C TRP A 26 -6.00 -11.32 9.83
N HIS A 27 -5.18 -11.86 10.71
CA HIS A 27 -5.15 -11.48 12.12
C HIS A 27 -3.82 -10.83 12.45
N GLN A 28 -3.91 -9.65 13.06
CA GLN A 28 -2.75 -9.04 13.70
C GLN A 28 -2.43 -9.79 14.98
N MET A 29 -1.14 -10.11 15.18
CA MET A 29 -0.68 -10.76 16.41
C MET A 29 -0.75 -9.77 17.56
N SER A 30 -1.48 -10.13 18.64
CA SER A 30 -1.57 -9.34 19.85
C SER A 30 -0.68 -9.89 20.97
N PHE A 31 -0.39 -9.09 21.99
CA PHE A 31 0.17 -9.56 23.24
C PHE A 31 -0.85 -10.43 24.00
N SER A 32 -0.44 -11.61 24.46
CA SER A 32 -1.19 -12.36 25.44
C SER A 32 -1.05 -11.64 26.79
N GLY A 33 -1.95 -10.70 27.12
CA GLY A 33 -1.96 -10.21 28.49
C GLY A 33 -2.36 -8.78 28.81
N ARG A 34 -2.82 -7.95 27.85
CA ARG A 34 -3.51 -6.69 28.23
C ARG A 34 -4.49 -6.25 27.16
N SER A 35 -5.72 -6.02 27.61
CA SER A 35 -6.80 -5.29 26.96
C SER A 35 -6.28 -4.00 26.31
N SER A 36 -6.69 -3.78 25.06
CA SER A 36 -6.42 -2.59 24.25
C SER A 36 -6.91 -1.32 24.94
N ARG A 37 -6.08 -0.70 25.76
CA ARG A 37 -6.16 0.73 25.99
C ARG A 37 -5.05 1.37 25.19
N LEU A 38 -5.43 2.17 24.20
CA LEU A 38 -4.56 3.09 23.47
C LEU A 38 -3.74 3.89 24.50
N SER A 39 -2.48 3.59 24.66
CA SER A 39 -1.57 4.37 25.48
C SER A 39 -0.92 5.44 24.60
N SER A 40 -1.30 6.67 24.84
CA SER A 40 -0.77 7.91 24.28
C SER A 40 0.64 8.28 24.77
N GLN A 41 1.50 7.30 25.03
CA GLN A 41 2.90 7.57 25.36
C GLN A 41 3.78 6.63 24.55
N GLY A 42 4.76 7.19 23.85
CA GLY A 42 5.71 6.57 22.94
C GLY A 42 6.48 5.34 23.43
N SER A 43 5.77 4.32 23.88
CA SER A 43 6.32 3.01 24.14
C SER A 43 6.45 2.27 22.83
N SER A 44 7.69 1.92 22.45
CA SER A 44 8.00 1.07 21.30
C SER A 44 7.10 -0.18 21.35
N LEU A 45 6.13 -0.25 20.43
CA LEU A 45 5.31 -1.45 20.24
C LEU A 45 6.27 -2.64 20.04
N SER A 46 5.96 -3.76 20.69
CA SER A 46 6.74 -4.99 20.46
C SER A 46 6.76 -5.32 18.96
N PRO A 47 7.88 -5.82 18.42
CA PRO A 47 7.95 -6.28 17.04
C PRO A 47 6.81 -7.23 16.65
N ARG A 48 6.31 -8.05 17.58
CA ARG A 48 5.22 -9.00 17.38
C ARG A 48 3.91 -8.35 16.93
N SER A 49 3.56 -7.16 17.43
CA SER A 49 2.35 -6.45 17.02
C SER A 49 2.32 -6.02 15.56
N ASN A 50 3.48 -6.07 14.88
CA ASN A 50 3.59 -5.81 13.44
C ASN A 50 3.51 -7.09 12.60
N CYS A 51 3.10 -8.23 13.15
CA CYS A 51 2.93 -9.48 12.43
C CYS A 51 1.45 -9.68 12.05
N GLY A 52 1.21 -10.05 10.79
CA GLY A 52 -0.09 -10.48 10.27
C GLY A 52 -0.03 -11.94 9.81
N ILE A 53 -1.01 -12.74 10.23
CA ILE A 53 -1.12 -14.16 9.87
C ILE A 53 -2.49 -14.40 9.24
N PRO A 54 -2.57 -15.14 8.10
CA PRO A 54 -3.86 -15.48 7.51
C PRO A 54 -4.59 -16.56 8.33
N SER A 55 -5.93 -16.48 8.36
CA SER A 55 -6.79 -17.45 9.05
C SER A 55 -6.75 -18.86 8.45
N LYS A 56 -6.32 -18.99 7.21
CA LYS A 56 -6.14 -20.24 6.47
C LYS A 56 -5.00 -20.14 5.47
N ASP A 57 -4.53 -21.27 5.00
CA ASP A 57 -3.50 -21.34 3.96
C ASP A 57 -3.93 -20.60 2.69
N ILE A 58 -3.01 -19.88 2.09
CA ILE A 58 -3.22 -19.17 0.83
C ILE A 58 -2.65 -20.02 -0.30
N SER A 59 -3.48 -20.35 -1.27
CA SER A 59 -3.12 -21.22 -2.40
C SER A 59 -2.32 -20.47 -3.48
N MET A 60 -2.54 -19.17 -3.64
CA MET A 60 -1.85 -18.36 -4.65
C MET A 60 -0.50 -17.84 -4.13
N PRO A 61 0.53 -17.73 -4.98
CA PRO A 61 1.78 -17.09 -4.58
C PRO A 61 1.58 -15.58 -4.39
N LEU A 62 2.05 -15.07 -3.26
CA LEU A 62 2.04 -13.63 -2.98
C LEU A 62 3.36 -12.99 -3.41
N ASP A 63 3.29 -11.82 -4.02
CA ASP A 63 4.45 -11.00 -4.38
C ASP A 63 4.44 -9.69 -3.58
N ILE A 64 5.49 -9.47 -2.79
CA ILE A 64 5.64 -8.26 -1.96
C ILE A 64 5.51 -6.96 -2.76
N ARG A 65 5.92 -6.96 -4.03
CA ARG A 65 5.87 -5.78 -4.90
C ARG A 65 4.45 -5.26 -5.14
N ARG A 66 3.45 -6.13 -4.91
CA ARG A 66 2.05 -5.78 -5.06
C ARG A 66 1.49 -4.99 -3.87
N PHE A 67 2.14 -5.03 -2.71
CA PHE A 67 1.59 -4.50 -1.46
C PHE A 67 2.28 -3.20 -1.02
N GLY A 68 1.47 -2.18 -0.74
CA GLY A 68 1.95 -0.92 -0.16
C GLY A 68 2.05 -0.94 1.36
N GLY A 69 1.15 -1.68 2.02
CA GLY A 69 0.99 -1.71 3.48
C GLY A 69 1.93 -2.66 4.23
N ILE A 70 2.58 -3.64 3.57
CA ILE A 70 3.49 -4.58 4.24
C ILE A 70 4.95 -4.30 3.88
N ILE A 71 5.86 -4.59 4.80
CA ILE A 71 7.29 -4.31 4.64
C ILE A 71 8.13 -5.56 4.38
N LYS A 72 7.67 -6.73 4.81
CA LYS A 72 8.27 -8.03 4.50
C LYS A 72 7.17 -9.07 4.34
N LEU A 73 7.44 -10.06 3.51
CA LEU A 73 6.61 -11.25 3.32
C LEU A 73 7.47 -12.48 3.55
N ALA A 74 6.99 -13.43 4.35
CA ALA A 74 7.69 -14.64 4.69
C ALA A 74 6.77 -15.85 4.60
N VAL A 75 7.34 -17.04 4.51
CA VAL A 75 6.63 -18.33 4.52
C VAL A 75 7.18 -19.22 5.62
N LEU A 76 6.27 -20.00 6.23
CA LEU A 76 6.62 -20.97 7.27
C LEU A 76 7.66 -21.96 6.74
N LEU A 77 8.67 -22.27 7.53
CA LEU A 77 9.59 -23.38 7.28
C LEU A 77 8.97 -24.67 7.79
N GLU A 78 8.84 -25.66 6.92
CA GLU A 78 8.37 -27.00 7.28
C GLU A 78 9.44 -27.85 7.96
N GLN A 79 10.69 -27.41 7.89
CA GLN A 79 11.86 -28.07 8.46
C GLN A 79 12.61 -27.14 9.44
N LYS A 80 13.52 -27.69 10.24
CA LYS A 80 14.31 -26.89 11.16
C LYS A 80 15.18 -25.87 10.39
N PRO A 81 15.43 -24.68 10.94
CA PRO A 81 16.25 -23.65 10.30
C PRO A 81 17.62 -24.13 9.83
N LEU A 82 18.26 -25.00 10.61
CA LEU A 82 19.56 -25.55 10.28
C LEU A 82 19.51 -26.46 9.03
N ASP A 83 18.53 -27.35 8.97
CA ASP A 83 18.36 -28.30 7.84
C ASP A 83 18.07 -27.52 6.55
N TYR A 84 17.21 -26.48 6.66
CA TYR A 84 16.95 -25.56 5.55
C TYR A 84 18.23 -24.86 5.07
N LEU A 85 19.05 -24.33 5.99
CA LEU A 85 20.29 -23.64 5.61
C LEU A 85 21.35 -24.59 5.03
N GLN A 86 21.36 -25.86 5.44
CA GLN A 86 22.23 -26.88 4.87
C GLN A 86 21.80 -27.31 3.46
N SER A 87 20.49 -27.30 3.15
CA SER A 87 19.96 -27.63 1.83
C SER A 87 20.18 -26.55 0.77
N LEU A 88 20.65 -25.35 1.16
CA LEU A 88 20.93 -24.28 0.20
C LEU A 88 22.09 -24.61 -0.74
N PRO A 89 22.13 -24.07 -1.96
CA PRO A 89 23.18 -24.29 -2.95
C PRO A 89 24.59 -24.06 -2.36
N GLU A 90 25.59 -24.79 -2.84
CA GLU A 90 26.98 -24.68 -2.39
C GLU A 90 27.53 -23.25 -2.46
N GLY A 91 28.52 -22.94 -1.63
CA GLY A 91 29.20 -21.68 -1.55
C GLY A 91 28.87 -20.89 -0.28
N LYS A 92 29.36 -19.66 -0.21
CA LYS A 92 29.15 -18.76 0.95
C LYS A 92 27.68 -18.35 1.05
N ILE A 93 27.10 -18.53 2.24
CA ILE A 93 25.75 -18.04 2.55
C ILE A 93 25.79 -16.77 3.42
N THR A 94 24.79 -15.94 3.27
CA THR A 94 24.56 -14.77 4.14
C THR A 94 23.24 -14.97 4.85
N ILE A 95 23.26 -14.95 6.19
CA ILE A 95 22.06 -15.12 7.00
C ILE A 95 21.79 -13.88 7.84
N GLY A 96 20.53 -13.51 7.92
CA GLY A 96 19.98 -12.59 8.90
C GLY A 96 18.97 -13.32 9.77
N VAL A 97 18.81 -12.91 11.03
CA VAL A 97 17.79 -13.44 11.92
C VAL A 97 17.02 -12.26 12.51
N SER A 98 15.71 -12.28 12.40
CA SER A 98 14.79 -11.33 13.04
C SER A 98 13.92 -12.11 14.02
N ASP A 99 13.89 -11.68 15.28
CA ASP A 99 13.09 -12.30 16.33
C ASP A 99 11.86 -11.43 16.62
N TYR A 100 10.69 -11.96 16.30
CA TYR A 100 9.38 -11.32 16.52
C TYR A 100 8.62 -11.92 17.69
N SER A 101 9.26 -12.81 18.47
CA SER A 101 8.66 -13.42 19.65
C SER A 101 8.36 -12.37 20.74
N GLU A 102 7.50 -12.71 21.69
CA GLU A 102 7.01 -11.78 22.71
C GLU A 102 8.12 -11.12 23.54
N LYS A 103 9.16 -11.90 23.87
CA LYS A 103 10.32 -11.45 24.68
C LYS A 103 11.58 -11.23 23.84
N ALA A 104 11.41 -10.95 22.55
CA ALA A 104 12.52 -10.77 21.63
C ALA A 104 13.42 -9.59 22.01
N THR A 105 14.71 -9.78 21.88
CA THR A 105 15.74 -8.77 22.12
C THR A 105 16.81 -8.83 21.01
N ARG A 106 17.57 -7.74 20.84
CA ARG A 106 18.76 -7.77 19.98
C ARG A 106 19.68 -8.95 20.32
N LYS A 107 19.86 -9.24 21.62
CA LYS A 107 20.72 -10.33 22.10
C LYS A 107 20.19 -11.69 21.68
N SER A 108 18.87 -11.94 21.81
CA SER A 108 18.25 -13.22 21.43
C SER A 108 18.41 -13.48 19.93
N ALA A 109 18.09 -12.51 19.07
CA ALA A 109 18.25 -12.63 17.63
C ALA A 109 19.71 -12.88 17.21
N SER A 110 20.65 -12.11 17.80
CA SER A 110 22.08 -12.27 17.51
C SER A 110 22.61 -13.63 17.97
N GLN A 111 22.18 -14.13 19.13
CA GLN A 111 22.58 -15.45 19.64
C GLN A 111 22.11 -16.59 18.72
N GLU A 112 20.86 -16.55 18.23
CA GLU A 112 20.34 -17.52 17.28
C GLU A 112 21.13 -17.49 15.96
N ALA A 113 21.42 -16.32 15.41
CA ALA A 113 22.22 -16.18 14.20
C ALA A 113 23.65 -16.76 14.37
N LEU A 114 24.31 -16.48 15.50
CA LEU A 114 25.64 -16.97 15.79
C LEU A 114 25.65 -18.49 16.06
N LYS A 115 24.62 -19.03 16.71
CA LYS A 115 24.43 -20.46 16.92
C LYS A 115 24.35 -21.21 15.59
N LEU A 116 23.49 -20.74 14.68
CA LEU A 116 23.36 -21.30 13.34
C LEU A 116 24.67 -21.21 12.56
N LYS A 117 25.35 -20.06 12.58
CA LYS A 117 26.67 -19.89 11.95
C LYS A 117 27.68 -20.90 12.49
N LYS A 118 27.80 -21.05 13.83
CA LYS A 118 28.78 -21.95 14.47
C LYS A 118 28.61 -23.40 14.02
N ILE A 119 27.35 -23.87 13.92
CA ILE A 119 27.06 -25.22 13.47
C ILE A 119 27.40 -25.39 11.99
N LEU A 120 26.95 -24.47 11.12
CA LEU A 120 27.21 -24.52 9.68
C LEU A 120 28.71 -24.48 9.34
N VAL A 121 29.48 -23.65 10.05
CA VAL A 121 30.94 -23.57 9.87
C VAL A 121 31.61 -24.90 10.26
N ARG A 122 31.15 -25.57 11.33
CA ARG A 122 31.63 -26.91 11.71
C ARG A 122 31.37 -27.98 10.64
N HIS A 123 30.32 -27.79 9.83
CA HIS A 123 30.00 -28.62 8.67
C HIS A 123 30.65 -28.11 7.37
N GLY A 124 31.71 -27.29 7.47
CA GLY A 124 32.47 -26.82 6.31
C GLY A 124 31.84 -25.67 5.52
N ARG A 125 30.71 -25.11 6.00
CA ARG A 125 29.99 -24.05 5.26
C ARG A 125 30.54 -22.66 5.59
N SER A 126 30.88 -21.85 4.58
CA SER A 126 31.23 -20.45 4.78
C SER A 126 29.96 -19.59 5.02
N VAL A 127 29.91 -18.89 6.16
CA VAL A 127 28.71 -18.14 6.60
C VAL A 127 29.06 -16.73 7.02
N ARG A 128 28.34 -15.74 6.43
CA ARG A 128 28.29 -14.36 6.91
C ARG A 128 26.97 -14.15 7.66
N VAL A 129 27.04 -13.58 8.86
CA VAL A 129 25.85 -13.11 9.60
C VAL A 129 25.69 -11.62 9.37
N VAL A 130 24.46 -11.17 9.11
CA VAL A 130 24.09 -9.74 9.12
C VAL A 130 23.81 -9.33 10.54
N GLU A 131 24.48 -8.27 10.99
CA GLU A 131 24.38 -7.80 12.37
C GLU A 131 23.04 -7.11 12.64
N ASN A 132 22.46 -7.44 13.78
CA ASN A 132 21.23 -6.81 14.27
C ASN A 132 21.57 -5.56 15.09
N LYS A 133 20.84 -4.45 14.81
CA LYS A 133 20.82 -3.27 15.67
C LYS A 133 19.72 -3.36 16.72
N ASP A 134 18.68 -4.15 16.45
CA ASP A 134 17.51 -4.41 17.29
C ASP A 134 17.16 -5.89 17.26
N ALA A 135 16.05 -6.31 17.89
CA ALA A 135 15.53 -7.68 17.79
C ALA A 135 15.27 -8.12 16.34
N VAL A 136 14.92 -7.17 15.48
CA VAL A 136 14.58 -7.39 14.09
C VAL A 136 15.49 -6.61 13.16
N LEU A 137 15.76 -7.14 11.97
CA LEU A 137 16.45 -6.42 10.91
C LEU A 137 15.49 -5.39 10.29
N SER A 138 15.96 -4.15 10.12
CA SER A 138 15.19 -3.13 9.41
C SER A 138 14.97 -3.50 7.94
N THR A 139 13.93 -2.95 7.32
CA THR A 139 13.66 -3.14 5.88
C THR A 139 14.87 -2.77 5.03
N ALA A 140 15.53 -1.64 5.34
CA ALA A 140 16.74 -1.20 4.65
C ALA A 140 17.88 -2.21 4.81
N THR A 141 18.13 -2.72 6.02
CA THR A 141 19.17 -3.73 6.26
C THR A 141 18.90 -4.99 5.46
N SER A 142 17.67 -5.49 5.45
CA SER A 142 17.29 -6.69 4.70
C SER A 142 17.42 -6.47 3.19
N LEU A 143 16.93 -5.35 2.68
CA LEU A 143 16.98 -5.00 1.25
C LEU A 143 18.44 -4.88 0.76
N HIS A 144 19.26 -4.08 1.43
CA HIS A 144 20.62 -3.78 0.98
C HIS A 144 21.60 -4.98 1.16
N ASN A 145 21.27 -5.92 2.05
CA ASN A 145 22.00 -7.20 2.14
C ASN A 145 21.46 -8.27 1.17
N GLY A 146 20.37 -7.96 0.43
CA GLY A 146 19.78 -8.87 -0.53
C GLY A 146 19.02 -10.05 0.08
N LEU A 147 18.48 -9.88 1.30
CA LEU A 147 17.80 -10.95 2.06
C LEU A 147 16.34 -11.18 1.66
N GLY A 148 15.89 -10.55 0.58
CA GLY A 148 14.48 -10.56 0.12
C GLY A 148 14.11 -11.74 -0.80
N GLY A 149 14.79 -12.89 -0.71
CA GLY A 149 14.41 -14.10 -1.45
C GLY A 149 14.86 -14.16 -2.92
N LYS A 150 15.44 -13.09 -3.49
CA LYS A 150 15.95 -13.07 -4.87
C LYS A 150 17.23 -13.92 -5.06
N ASN A 151 17.97 -14.15 -4.01
CA ASN A 151 19.20 -14.95 -4.01
C ASN A 151 19.07 -16.04 -2.97
N GLU A 152 19.09 -17.30 -3.39
CA GLU A 152 18.89 -18.46 -2.52
C GLU A 152 19.95 -18.57 -1.40
N ARG A 153 21.16 -18.05 -1.60
CA ARG A 153 22.23 -18.04 -0.59
C ARG A 153 22.22 -16.84 0.35
N LYS A 154 21.22 -15.93 0.20
CA LYS A 154 21.04 -14.76 1.07
C LYS A 154 19.66 -14.83 1.72
N VAL A 155 19.61 -15.23 2.97
CA VAL A 155 18.38 -15.60 3.65
C VAL A 155 18.17 -14.76 4.91
N GLU A 156 17.00 -14.21 5.11
CA GLU A 156 16.52 -13.76 6.40
C GLU A 156 15.56 -14.81 6.96
N LEU A 157 15.84 -15.26 8.17
CA LEU A 157 14.97 -16.11 8.96
C LEU A 157 14.25 -15.26 10.00
N ILE A 158 12.94 -15.44 10.10
CA ILE A 158 12.11 -14.83 11.13
C ILE A 158 11.75 -15.92 12.13
N LYS A 159 12.07 -15.66 13.41
CA LYS A 159 11.57 -16.43 14.54
C LYS A 159 10.33 -15.75 15.09
N LEU A 160 9.27 -16.51 15.26
CA LEU A 160 8.03 -16.09 15.90
C LEU A 160 7.62 -17.20 16.89
N ASP A 161 7.93 -17.00 18.16
CA ASP A 161 7.83 -18.01 19.22
C ASP A 161 8.61 -19.29 18.87
N ASP A 162 7.94 -20.41 18.66
CA ASP A 162 8.56 -21.69 18.28
C ASP A 162 8.59 -21.94 16.77
N GLU A 163 7.92 -21.09 15.99
CA GLU A 163 7.87 -21.19 14.53
C GLU A 163 8.98 -20.38 13.86
N TRP A 164 9.42 -20.90 12.71
CA TRP A 164 10.41 -20.24 11.88
C TRP A 164 9.87 -20.01 10.48
N TYR A 165 10.14 -18.82 9.97
CA TYR A 165 9.74 -18.40 8.62
C TYR A 165 10.98 -17.97 7.85
N ARG A 166 10.98 -18.17 6.53
CA ARG A 166 11.96 -17.55 5.63
C ARG A 166 11.33 -16.37 4.90
N VAL A 167 12.03 -15.26 4.85
CA VAL A 167 11.62 -14.08 4.07
C VAL A 167 11.71 -14.42 2.58
N ILE A 168 10.62 -14.19 1.86
CA ILE A 168 10.51 -14.36 0.41
C ILE A 168 10.41 -13.04 -0.33
N GLY A 169 10.16 -11.95 0.38
CA GLY A 169 10.09 -10.60 -0.17
C GLY A 169 10.35 -9.54 0.87
N VAL A 170 11.09 -8.51 0.47
CA VAL A 170 11.32 -7.28 1.24
C VAL A 170 10.88 -6.11 0.38
N GLN A 171 10.14 -5.17 0.97
CA GLN A 171 9.65 -3.99 0.28
C GLN A 171 10.83 -3.17 -0.29
N ASP A 172 10.77 -2.83 -1.57
CA ASP A 172 11.78 -2.04 -2.26
C ASP A 172 11.62 -0.55 -1.93
N ILE A 173 12.19 -0.15 -0.80
CA ILE A 173 12.10 1.22 -0.29
C ILE A 173 12.80 2.22 -1.21
N ASP A 174 13.83 1.81 -1.94
CA ASP A 174 14.57 2.67 -2.86
C ASP A 174 13.74 2.98 -4.11
N ALA A 175 13.01 1.99 -4.64
CA ALA A 175 12.07 2.18 -5.74
C ALA A 175 10.91 3.11 -5.33
N TYR A 176 10.38 2.98 -4.11
CA TYR A 176 9.36 3.91 -3.60
C TYR A 176 9.91 5.33 -3.42
N ALA A 177 11.10 5.48 -2.84
CA ALA A 177 11.75 6.78 -2.68
C ALA A 177 11.97 7.46 -4.04
N LYS A 178 12.41 6.70 -5.06
CA LYS A 178 12.58 7.21 -6.42
C LYS A 178 11.25 7.74 -6.99
N ARG A 179 10.15 6.97 -6.87
CA ARG A 179 8.82 7.40 -7.35
C ARG A 179 8.24 8.57 -6.55
N ASP A 180 8.55 8.66 -5.27
CA ASP A 180 8.08 9.75 -4.43
C ASP A 180 8.86 11.06 -4.65
N GLN A 181 10.19 10.97 -4.82
CA GLN A 181 11.08 12.13 -4.81
C GLN A 181 11.61 12.55 -6.17
N ALA A 182 11.84 11.62 -7.11
CA ALA A 182 12.50 11.90 -8.38
C ALA A 182 11.55 12.15 -9.57
N ARG A 183 10.22 12.09 -9.36
CA ARG A 183 9.26 12.42 -10.42
C ARG A 183 9.40 13.88 -10.86
N PRO A 184 9.29 14.19 -12.16
CA PRO A 184 9.62 15.50 -12.71
C PRO A 184 8.62 16.60 -12.34
N ALA A 185 7.36 16.26 -12.03
CA ALA A 185 6.34 17.22 -11.65
C ALA A 185 5.85 16.96 -10.21
N ARG A 186 6.08 17.94 -9.33
CA ARG A 186 5.71 17.90 -7.91
C ARG A 186 5.08 19.23 -7.51
N ASP A 187 4.08 19.18 -6.66
CA ASP A 187 3.52 20.37 -6.04
C ASP A 187 3.60 20.23 -4.51
N ALA A 188 4.48 21.00 -3.89
CA ALA A 188 4.68 20.97 -2.44
C ALA A 188 3.52 21.63 -1.67
N LYS A 189 2.68 22.42 -2.34
CA LYS A 189 1.52 23.11 -1.73
C LYS A 189 0.31 22.18 -1.65
N VAL A 190 0.22 21.22 -2.55
CA VAL A 190 -0.80 20.17 -2.51
C VAL A 190 -0.19 18.98 -1.78
N GLY A 191 -0.77 18.56 -0.67
CA GLY A 191 -0.28 17.40 0.08
C GLY A 191 -0.16 16.19 -0.85
N MET A 192 1.06 15.65 -1.00
CA MET A 192 1.29 14.54 -1.94
C MET A 192 0.95 13.20 -1.32
N LEU A 193 0.10 12.43 -2.01
CA LEU A 193 -0.20 11.04 -1.66
C LEU A 193 1.09 10.20 -1.73
N PRO A 194 1.44 9.44 -0.67
CA PRO A 194 2.58 8.52 -0.76
C PRO A 194 2.29 7.38 -1.76
N PRO A 195 3.27 6.96 -2.60
CA PRO A 195 3.08 5.83 -3.52
C PRO A 195 2.60 4.54 -2.84
N LYS A 196 3.07 4.27 -1.63
CA LYS A 196 2.61 3.12 -0.84
C LYS A 196 1.12 3.17 -0.53
N LEU A 197 0.61 4.35 -0.16
CA LEU A 197 -0.82 4.52 0.13
C LEU A 197 -1.66 4.44 -1.14
N ALA A 198 -1.18 4.99 -2.26
CA ALA A 198 -1.84 4.82 -3.56
C ALA A 198 -2.01 3.33 -3.91
N GLN A 199 -0.97 2.54 -3.68
CA GLN A 199 -1.01 1.09 -3.91
C GLN A 199 -2.01 0.39 -2.98
N VAL A 200 -2.08 0.79 -1.71
CA VAL A 200 -3.10 0.31 -0.77
C VAL A 200 -4.51 0.64 -1.24
N LEU A 201 -4.76 1.87 -1.71
CA LEU A 201 -6.08 2.25 -2.23
C LEU A 201 -6.50 1.38 -3.41
N ILE A 202 -5.58 1.14 -4.37
CA ILE A 202 -5.85 0.27 -5.52
C ILE A 202 -6.12 -1.17 -5.07
N ASN A 203 -5.30 -1.73 -4.18
CA ASN A 203 -5.48 -3.08 -3.66
C ASN A 203 -6.77 -3.25 -2.85
N SER A 204 -7.21 -2.20 -2.16
CA SER A 204 -8.48 -2.21 -1.41
C SER A 204 -9.71 -2.30 -2.32
N CYS A 205 -9.57 -2.08 -3.63
CA CYS A 205 -10.60 -2.42 -4.62
C CYS A 205 -10.82 -3.94 -4.76
N GLY A 206 -9.91 -4.76 -4.23
CA GLY A 206 -9.90 -6.21 -4.38
C GLY A 206 -9.08 -6.68 -5.59
N SER A 207 -9.22 -7.95 -5.93
CA SER A 207 -8.55 -8.52 -7.11
C SER A 207 -9.22 -8.01 -8.38
N LEU A 208 -8.49 -7.22 -9.16
CA LEU A 208 -8.91 -6.76 -10.48
C LEU A 208 -8.28 -7.61 -11.57
N GLU A 209 -8.98 -7.77 -12.70
CA GLU A 209 -8.46 -8.47 -13.86
C GLU A 209 -7.27 -7.73 -14.49
N PRO A 210 -6.29 -8.44 -15.05
CA PRO A 210 -5.19 -7.82 -15.78
C PRO A 210 -5.69 -6.90 -16.90
N GLY A 211 -5.24 -5.65 -16.90
CA GLY A 211 -5.66 -4.65 -17.88
C GLY A 211 -6.97 -3.93 -17.54
N ALA A 212 -7.57 -4.19 -16.37
CA ALA A 212 -8.70 -3.41 -15.86
C ALA A 212 -8.37 -1.92 -15.82
N THR A 213 -9.37 -1.07 -16.03
CA THR A 213 -9.23 0.38 -15.97
C THR A 213 -9.51 0.91 -14.58
N VAL A 214 -8.50 1.51 -13.95
CA VAL A 214 -8.60 2.21 -12.67
C VAL A 214 -8.81 3.70 -12.92
N LEU A 215 -9.90 4.25 -12.42
CA LEU A 215 -10.21 5.69 -12.46
C LEU A 215 -9.70 6.38 -11.21
N ASP A 216 -8.99 7.51 -11.39
CA ASP A 216 -8.69 8.49 -10.35
C ASP A 216 -9.33 9.85 -10.73
N PRO A 217 -10.49 10.21 -10.17
CA PRO A 217 -11.21 11.44 -10.49
C PRO A 217 -10.62 12.71 -9.85
N PHE A 218 -9.60 12.59 -9.01
CA PHE A 218 -8.87 13.67 -8.34
C PHE A 218 -7.36 13.46 -8.52
N CYS A 219 -6.92 13.24 -9.78
CA CYS A 219 -5.62 12.61 -10.03
C CYS A 219 -4.39 13.46 -9.58
N GLY A 220 -4.56 14.77 -9.39
CA GLY A 220 -3.49 15.63 -8.93
C GLY A 220 -2.21 15.47 -9.76
N THR A 221 -1.12 15.05 -9.13
CA THR A 221 0.16 14.76 -9.81
C THR A 221 0.29 13.33 -10.33
N GLY A 222 -0.79 12.54 -10.32
CA GLY A 222 -0.89 11.21 -10.95
C GLY A 222 -0.28 10.06 -10.15
N VAL A 223 -0.23 10.12 -8.82
CA VAL A 223 0.42 9.06 -8.02
C VAL A 223 -0.35 7.75 -8.10
N VAL A 224 -1.68 7.78 -7.95
CA VAL A 224 -2.52 6.57 -8.10
C VAL A 224 -2.41 6.01 -9.49
N LEU A 225 -2.41 6.86 -10.52
CA LEU A 225 -2.27 6.43 -11.91
C LEU A 225 -0.93 5.74 -12.17
N GLN A 226 0.17 6.27 -11.60
CA GLN A 226 1.50 5.67 -11.71
C GLN A 226 1.55 4.27 -11.07
N GLU A 227 1.04 4.13 -9.84
CA GLU A 227 1.04 2.84 -9.15
C GLU A 227 0.12 1.84 -9.85
N ALA A 228 -1.06 2.26 -10.37
CA ALA A 228 -1.95 1.40 -11.13
C ALA A 228 -1.28 0.86 -12.41
N LEU A 229 -0.56 1.70 -13.15
CA LEU A 229 0.23 1.25 -14.31
C LEU A 229 1.31 0.24 -13.92
N LEU A 230 2.02 0.46 -12.80
CA LEU A 230 3.04 -0.48 -12.30
C LEU A 230 2.44 -1.82 -11.89
N MET A 231 1.19 -1.82 -11.43
CA MET A 231 0.43 -3.01 -11.06
C MET A 231 -0.17 -3.73 -12.27
N GLY A 232 -0.05 -3.18 -13.48
CA GLY A 232 -0.51 -3.81 -14.72
C GLY A 232 -1.92 -3.42 -15.13
N TYR A 233 -2.46 -2.31 -14.62
CA TYR A 233 -3.77 -1.78 -14.97
C TYR A 233 -3.67 -0.64 -15.98
N GLN A 234 -4.74 -0.40 -16.72
CA GLN A 234 -4.96 0.82 -17.47
C GLN A 234 -5.43 1.93 -16.51
N THR A 235 -5.21 3.18 -16.86
CA THR A 235 -5.60 4.28 -15.97
C THR A 235 -6.36 5.38 -16.67
N TYR A 236 -7.32 5.94 -15.98
CA TYR A 236 -8.04 7.14 -16.37
C TYR A 236 -7.96 8.16 -15.23
N GLY A 237 -7.38 9.33 -15.48
CA GLY A 237 -7.28 10.42 -14.51
C GLY A 237 -8.06 11.63 -14.93
N THR A 238 -8.77 12.26 -14.00
CA THR A 238 -9.31 13.61 -14.17
C THR A 238 -8.92 14.49 -12.99
N ASP A 239 -8.80 15.78 -13.23
CA ASP A 239 -8.61 16.80 -12.20
C ASP A 239 -9.25 18.09 -12.67
N ILE A 240 -9.78 18.88 -11.76
CA ILE A 240 -10.37 20.20 -12.08
C ILE A 240 -9.29 21.19 -12.54
N SER A 241 -8.04 20.99 -12.13
CA SER A 241 -6.89 21.82 -12.46
C SER A 241 -6.16 21.29 -13.69
N GLU A 242 -6.17 22.05 -14.79
CA GLU A 242 -5.39 21.75 -16.00
C GLU A 242 -3.90 21.54 -15.69
N ARG A 243 -3.34 22.36 -14.79
CA ARG A 243 -1.96 22.20 -14.32
C ARG A 243 -1.69 20.84 -13.67
N MET A 244 -2.63 20.30 -12.91
CA MET A 244 -2.48 18.99 -12.29
C MET A 244 -2.54 17.88 -13.34
N VAL A 245 -3.41 18.01 -14.31
CA VAL A 245 -3.48 17.09 -15.46
C VAL A 245 -2.17 17.09 -16.25
N GLU A 246 -1.57 18.25 -16.51
CA GLU A 246 -0.24 18.35 -17.15
C GLU A 246 0.86 17.70 -16.30
N TYR A 247 0.83 17.89 -14.97
CA TYR A 247 1.78 17.25 -14.06
C TYR A 247 1.64 15.74 -14.07
N SER A 248 0.40 15.23 -14.04
CA SER A 248 0.11 13.81 -14.20
C SER A 248 0.67 13.27 -15.52
N GLU A 249 0.44 13.95 -16.63
CA GLU A 249 0.93 13.53 -17.95
C GLU A 249 2.47 13.45 -17.99
N ARG A 250 3.15 14.44 -17.45
CA ARG A 250 4.61 14.47 -17.36
C ARG A 250 5.16 13.31 -16.52
N ASN A 251 4.54 13.05 -15.37
CA ASN A 251 4.94 11.98 -14.48
C ASN A 251 4.69 10.58 -15.08
N LEU A 252 3.56 10.38 -15.76
CA LEU A 252 3.24 9.12 -16.44
C LEU A 252 4.16 8.88 -17.65
N LYS A 253 4.48 9.91 -18.42
CA LYS A 253 5.47 9.83 -19.52
C LYS A 253 6.86 9.51 -19.01
N TRP A 254 7.28 10.11 -17.91
CA TRP A 254 8.55 9.80 -17.25
C TRP A 254 8.59 8.34 -16.79
N LEU A 255 7.54 7.85 -16.16
CA LEU A 255 7.43 6.46 -15.73
C LEU A 255 7.56 5.48 -16.90
N ALA A 256 6.94 5.79 -18.03
CA ALA A 256 6.94 4.95 -19.25
C ALA A 256 8.24 5.04 -20.05
N GLY A 257 8.94 6.19 -20.01
CA GLY A 257 10.06 6.52 -20.88
C GLY A 257 11.45 6.20 -20.35
N ASP A 258 11.59 6.15 -19.02
CA ASP A 258 12.91 6.04 -18.36
C ASP A 258 13.47 4.61 -18.40
N GLY A 259 13.68 3.99 -19.51
CA GLY A 259 14.49 2.76 -19.70
C GLY A 259 14.82 1.86 -18.49
N ASN A 260 14.22 2.12 -17.37
CA ASN A 260 14.48 1.55 -16.07
C ASN A 260 13.89 0.15 -15.99
N SER A 261 14.75 -0.85 -15.83
CA SER A 261 14.43 -2.28 -15.71
C SER A 261 13.44 -2.63 -14.58
N HIS A 262 13.12 -1.68 -13.70
CA HIS A 262 12.17 -1.88 -12.60
C HIS A 262 10.69 -1.77 -13.01
N PHE A 263 10.38 -1.41 -14.27
CA PHE A 263 9.01 -1.22 -14.76
C PHE A 263 8.57 -2.29 -15.76
N GLU A 264 8.91 -3.55 -15.50
CA GLU A 264 8.48 -4.69 -16.34
C GLU A 264 6.95 -4.78 -16.51
N GLY A 265 6.19 -4.35 -15.49
CA GLY A 265 4.72 -4.30 -15.55
C GLY A 265 4.21 -3.42 -16.68
N VAL A 266 4.72 -2.19 -16.80
CA VAL A 266 4.34 -1.24 -17.87
C VAL A 266 4.76 -1.79 -19.25
N ARG A 267 5.95 -2.41 -19.35
CA ARG A 267 6.42 -3.04 -20.58
C ARG A 267 5.62 -4.27 -20.97
N SER A 268 5.11 -5.05 -20.00
CA SER A 268 4.28 -6.23 -20.28
C SER A 268 2.93 -5.84 -20.86
N LEU A 269 2.32 -4.76 -20.39
CA LEU A 269 1.09 -4.20 -20.98
C LEU A 269 1.32 -3.70 -22.39
N ALA A 270 2.39 -2.97 -22.64
CA ALA A 270 2.75 -2.49 -23.96
C ALA A 270 3.04 -3.65 -24.95
N ARG A 271 3.65 -4.75 -24.49
CA ARG A 271 3.94 -5.94 -25.31
C ARG A 271 2.71 -6.82 -25.57
N ARG A 272 1.69 -6.81 -24.70
CA ARG A 272 0.47 -7.61 -24.88
C ARG A 272 -0.51 -7.03 -25.88
N GLY A 273 -0.14 -5.93 -26.57
CA GLY A 273 -0.95 -5.38 -27.65
C GLY A 273 -2.34 -4.95 -27.21
N VAL A 274 -2.47 -4.42 -25.98
CA VAL A 274 -3.72 -3.82 -25.55
C VAL A 274 -4.05 -2.71 -26.54
N ALA A 275 -5.02 -2.97 -27.42
CA ALA A 275 -5.37 -2.09 -28.52
C ALA A 275 -5.69 -0.69 -28.01
N PRO A 276 -5.27 0.37 -28.72
CA PRO A 276 -5.62 1.73 -28.34
C PRO A 276 -7.15 1.85 -28.35
N ALA A 277 -7.71 2.30 -27.25
CA ALA A 277 -9.13 2.64 -27.19
C ALA A 277 -9.44 3.64 -28.32
N ALA A 278 -10.53 3.37 -29.05
CA ALA A 278 -10.99 4.15 -30.18
C ALA A 278 -11.01 5.66 -29.85
N ARG A 279 -10.61 6.48 -30.81
CA ARG A 279 -10.66 7.94 -30.75
C ARG A 279 -12.10 8.38 -30.45
N GLY A 280 -12.33 8.95 -29.28
CA GLY A 280 -13.53 9.73 -29.04
C GLY A 280 -13.30 11.16 -29.48
N ASP A 281 -14.05 11.61 -30.46
CA ASP A 281 -14.06 12.99 -30.95
C ASP A 281 -14.83 13.88 -29.97
N GLY A 282 -14.19 14.26 -28.84
CA GLY A 282 -14.68 15.24 -27.90
C GLY A 282 -13.63 16.32 -27.65
N PRO A 283 -13.99 17.57 -27.28
CA PRO A 283 -13.04 18.66 -27.19
C PRO A 283 -12.01 18.41 -26.09
N ALA A 284 -10.76 18.40 -26.47
CA ALA A 284 -9.53 18.51 -25.67
C ALA A 284 -9.17 17.36 -24.72
N GLY A 285 -9.21 16.11 -25.18
CA GLY A 285 -8.50 15.00 -24.51
C GLY A 285 -7.41 14.44 -25.40
N ARG A 286 -6.12 14.73 -25.16
CA ARG A 286 -5.02 14.08 -25.86
C ARG A 286 -4.86 12.65 -25.35
N ALA A 287 -5.39 11.66 -26.09
CA ALA A 287 -5.05 10.27 -25.88
C ALA A 287 -3.55 10.06 -26.17
N PRO A 288 -2.79 9.44 -25.27
CA PRO A 288 -1.38 9.14 -25.54
C PRO A 288 -1.27 8.06 -26.62
N ARG A 289 -0.15 8.07 -27.36
CA ARG A 289 0.10 7.17 -28.48
C ARG A 289 0.10 5.67 -28.15
N ASN A 290 0.08 5.30 -26.88
CA ASN A 290 0.22 3.91 -26.39
C ASN A 290 -1.01 3.34 -25.67
N GLY A 291 -2.11 4.05 -25.53
CA GLY A 291 -3.38 3.53 -24.95
C GLY A 291 -3.37 3.11 -23.46
N LEU A 292 -2.27 3.34 -22.75
CA LEU A 292 -2.12 2.87 -21.35
C LEU A 292 -2.77 3.79 -20.31
N PHE A 293 -2.93 5.07 -20.62
CA PHE A 293 -3.56 6.05 -19.73
C PHE A 293 -4.37 7.08 -20.50
N ARG A 294 -5.39 7.61 -19.85
CA ARG A 294 -6.19 8.75 -20.32
C ARG A 294 -6.17 9.84 -19.27
N LEU A 295 -6.15 11.09 -19.70
CA LEU A 295 -6.21 12.24 -18.82
C LEU A 295 -7.16 13.28 -19.40
N SER A 296 -7.96 13.92 -18.55
CA SER A 296 -8.85 15.01 -18.93
C SER A 296 -8.98 16.03 -17.82
N VAL A 297 -9.21 17.27 -18.17
CA VAL A 297 -9.62 18.30 -17.21
C VAL A 297 -11.12 18.13 -16.94
N GLY A 298 -11.52 18.10 -15.68
CA GLY A 298 -12.93 17.94 -15.33
C GLY A 298 -13.20 17.99 -13.84
N ASP A 299 -14.37 18.51 -13.49
CA ASP A 299 -14.88 18.52 -12.12
C ASP A 299 -15.54 17.16 -11.81
N ALA A 300 -15.00 16.43 -10.83
CA ALA A 300 -15.49 15.11 -10.44
C ALA A 300 -16.98 15.09 -10.03
N THR A 301 -17.54 16.23 -9.63
CA THR A 301 -18.95 16.35 -9.24
C THR A 301 -19.92 16.39 -10.42
N SER A 302 -19.43 16.60 -11.66
CA SER A 302 -20.25 16.74 -12.86
C SER A 302 -19.69 16.12 -14.14
N TYR A 303 -18.40 15.71 -14.11
CA TYR A 303 -17.73 15.15 -15.29
C TYR A 303 -18.34 13.82 -15.72
N GLN A 304 -18.43 13.61 -17.04
CA GLN A 304 -18.91 12.36 -17.65
C GLN A 304 -17.72 11.52 -18.13
N TRP A 305 -17.40 10.43 -17.40
CA TRP A 305 -16.30 9.56 -17.74
C TRP A 305 -16.67 8.60 -18.87
N GLN A 306 -15.75 8.40 -19.79
CA GLN A 306 -15.90 7.40 -20.83
C GLN A 306 -15.57 6.00 -20.27
N GLN A 307 -16.41 5.03 -20.60
CA GLN A 307 -16.23 3.63 -20.22
C GLN A 307 -15.08 2.95 -21.02
N PRO A 308 -14.45 1.88 -20.54
CA PRO A 308 -14.78 1.16 -19.30
C PRO A 308 -14.15 1.79 -18.04
N ILE A 309 -14.83 1.62 -16.90
CA ILE A 309 -14.30 1.87 -15.54
C ILE A 309 -14.54 0.60 -14.74
N ASP A 310 -13.47 -0.08 -14.34
CA ASP A 310 -13.55 -1.35 -13.61
C ASP A 310 -13.33 -1.18 -12.11
N ALA A 311 -12.64 -0.10 -11.72
CA ALA A 311 -12.44 0.28 -10.32
C ALA A 311 -12.21 1.79 -10.22
N VAL A 312 -12.47 2.34 -9.04
CA VAL A 312 -12.14 3.72 -8.68
C VAL A 312 -11.25 3.70 -7.46
N ALA A 313 -10.07 4.31 -7.54
CA ALA A 313 -9.15 4.47 -6.42
C ALA A 313 -8.59 5.90 -6.44
N CYS A 314 -8.81 6.67 -5.38
CA CYS A 314 -8.40 8.07 -5.36
C CYS A 314 -8.17 8.62 -3.95
N GLU A 315 -7.40 9.70 -3.87
CA GLU A 315 -7.43 10.63 -2.76
C GLU A 315 -8.38 11.78 -3.14
N GLY A 316 -9.48 11.91 -2.41
CA GLY A 316 -10.41 13.03 -2.63
C GLY A 316 -9.82 14.37 -2.18
N TYR A 317 -10.59 15.42 -2.27
CA TYR A 317 -10.20 16.73 -1.76
C TYR A 317 -10.07 16.69 -0.23
N LEU A 318 -8.88 16.98 0.28
CA LEU A 318 -8.56 16.93 1.71
C LEU A 318 -8.81 18.28 2.43
N GLY A 319 -9.29 19.28 1.73
CA GLY A 319 -9.48 20.63 2.27
C GLY A 319 -8.19 21.45 2.30
N LYS A 320 -8.25 22.59 2.98
CA LYS A 320 -7.10 23.47 3.17
C LYS A 320 -6.08 22.81 4.12
N PRO A 321 -4.78 22.96 3.87
CA PRO A 321 -3.76 22.44 4.78
C PRO A 321 -3.78 23.21 6.11
N PHE A 322 -3.70 22.45 7.22
CA PHE A 322 -3.56 23.01 8.56
C PHE A 322 -2.16 22.72 9.12
N SER A 323 -1.51 23.73 9.67
CA SER A 323 -0.24 23.60 10.41
C SER A 323 -0.43 23.33 11.90
N GLN A 324 -1.63 23.53 12.41
CA GLN A 324 -2.05 23.29 13.79
C GLN A 324 -3.51 22.84 13.84
N ILE A 325 -3.94 22.32 14.97
CA ILE A 325 -5.34 21.88 15.17
C ILE A 325 -6.29 23.05 14.85
N PRO A 326 -7.26 22.87 13.94
CA PRO A 326 -8.17 23.93 13.54
C PRO A 326 -9.13 24.31 14.67
N SER A 327 -9.61 25.57 14.65
CA SER A 327 -10.73 25.96 15.52
C SER A 327 -12.00 25.25 15.11
N GLU A 328 -13.00 25.16 16.01
CA GLU A 328 -14.29 24.56 15.74
C GLU A 328 -15.00 25.14 14.52
N MET A 329 -14.90 26.46 14.33
CA MET A 329 -15.49 27.14 13.17
C MET A 329 -14.78 26.74 11.88
N ALA A 330 -13.45 26.77 11.85
CA ALA A 330 -12.65 26.37 10.67
C ALA A 330 -12.87 24.89 10.34
N LEU A 331 -12.97 24.03 11.34
CA LEU A 331 -13.26 22.60 11.16
C LEU A 331 -14.65 22.39 10.55
N LYS A 332 -15.66 23.08 11.05
CA LYS A 332 -17.03 23.01 10.53
C LYS A 332 -17.10 23.44 9.05
N GLU A 333 -16.41 24.53 8.68
CA GLU A 333 -16.33 24.98 7.28
C GLU A 333 -15.67 23.93 6.40
N GLN A 334 -14.55 23.35 6.84
CA GLN A 334 -13.85 22.32 6.08
C GLN A 334 -14.67 21.02 5.94
N LYS A 335 -15.35 20.59 7.00
CA LYS A 335 -16.27 19.43 6.93
C LYS A 335 -17.38 19.65 5.92
N GLN A 336 -17.95 20.86 5.89
CA GLN A 336 -19.00 21.21 4.93
C GLN A 336 -18.47 21.22 3.49
N GLU A 337 -17.33 21.87 3.24
CA GLU A 337 -16.72 21.96 1.91
C GLU A 337 -16.34 20.56 1.39
N CYS A 338 -15.55 19.81 2.14
CA CYS A 338 -15.12 18.47 1.74
C CYS A 338 -16.29 17.50 1.60
N GLY A 339 -17.26 17.56 2.53
CA GLY A 339 -18.47 16.75 2.46
C GLY A 339 -19.31 17.01 1.22
N THR A 340 -19.44 18.28 0.82
CA THR A 340 -20.18 18.68 -0.40
C THR A 340 -19.51 18.09 -1.65
N ILE A 341 -18.18 18.17 -1.75
CA ILE A 341 -17.43 17.64 -2.89
C ILE A 341 -17.55 16.12 -2.95
N VAL A 342 -17.36 15.42 -1.82
CA VAL A 342 -17.44 13.95 -1.77
C VAL A 342 -18.85 13.45 -2.12
N ARG A 343 -19.90 14.10 -1.58
CA ARG A 343 -21.30 13.77 -1.93
C ARG A 343 -21.59 14.01 -3.42
N GLY A 344 -21.18 15.17 -3.93
CA GLY A 344 -21.35 15.50 -5.36
C GLY A 344 -20.68 14.49 -6.27
N PHE A 345 -19.43 14.13 -5.95
CA PHE A 345 -18.67 13.11 -6.68
C PHE A 345 -19.36 11.74 -6.65
N LEU A 346 -19.69 11.22 -5.45
CA LEU A 346 -20.31 9.90 -5.32
C LEU A 346 -21.66 9.82 -6.05
N LYS A 347 -22.49 10.85 -5.96
CA LYS A 347 -23.76 10.94 -6.69
C LYS A 347 -23.55 10.94 -8.21
N ASN A 348 -22.60 11.75 -8.71
CA ASN A 348 -22.27 11.79 -10.13
C ASN A 348 -21.73 10.45 -10.64
N LEU A 349 -20.81 9.81 -9.88
CA LEU A 349 -20.20 8.53 -10.24
C LEU A 349 -21.22 7.39 -10.26
N ALA A 350 -22.20 7.38 -9.34
CA ALA A 350 -23.18 6.31 -9.20
C ALA A 350 -23.97 6.00 -10.48
N GLY A 351 -24.24 7.02 -11.30
CA GLY A 351 -24.93 6.87 -12.59
C GLY A 351 -24.03 6.38 -13.73
N GLN A 352 -22.73 6.30 -13.51
CA GLN A 352 -21.74 6.07 -14.57
C GLN A 352 -20.95 4.76 -14.46
N ILE A 353 -21.04 4.07 -13.34
CA ILE A 353 -20.37 2.78 -13.10
C ILE A 353 -21.36 1.64 -12.91
N LYS A 354 -20.92 0.44 -13.22
CA LYS A 354 -21.76 -0.78 -13.12
C LYS A 354 -21.94 -1.21 -11.66
N SER A 355 -23.04 -1.91 -11.37
CA SER A 355 -23.20 -2.60 -10.08
C SER A 355 -22.00 -3.53 -9.83
N GLY A 356 -21.56 -3.60 -8.59
CA GLY A 356 -20.38 -4.36 -8.19
C GLY A 356 -19.04 -3.64 -8.36
N THR A 357 -18.97 -2.50 -9.07
CA THR A 357 -17.71 -1.74 -9.22
C THR A 357 -17.18 -1.28 -7.86
N PRO A 358 -15.93 -1.62 -7.50
CA PRO A 358 -15.31 -1.14 -6.27
C PRO A 358 -14.93 0.34 -6.38
N VAL A 359 -15.15 1.08 -5.30
CA VAL A 359 -14.79 2.50 -5.15
C VAL A 359 -14.07 2.69 -3.84
N VAL A 360 -12.80 3.06 -3.90
CA VAL A 360 -11.96 3.34 -2.72
C VAL A 360 -11.52 4.78 -2.77
N ILE A 361 -11.93 5.55 -1.78
CA ILE A 361 -11.59 6.97 -1.68
C ILE A 361 -11.02 7.28 -0.30
N ALA A 362 -9.89 7.98 -0.26
CA ALA A 362 -9.37 8.58 0.95
C ALA A 362 -9.97 9.98 1.12
N VAL A 363 -10.67 10.20 2.23
CA VAL A 363 -11.27 11.48 2.60
C VAL A 363 -10.59 12.06 3.83
N PRO A 364 -10.69 13.37 4.11
CA PRO A 364 -10.03 13.95 5.27
C PRO A 364 -10.66 13.51 6.60
N ALA A 365 -9.79 13.38 7.61
CA ALA A 365 -10.15 13.39 9.01
C ALA A 365 -9.19 14.31 9.76
N TRP A 366 -9.65 15.01 10.79
CA TRP A 366 -8.92 16.09 11.42
C TRP A 366 -8.57 15.76 12.86
N LEU A 367 -7.32 16.01 13.25
CA LEU A 367 -6.83 15.83 14.61
C LEU A 367 -7.56 16.77 15.58
N ARG A 368 -8.03 16.21 16.71
CA ARG A 368 -8.67 16.94 17.80
C ARG A 368 -7.68 17.15 18.96
N PRO A 369 -7.98 18.09 19.88
CA PRO A 369 -7.13 18.32 21.07
C PRO A 369 -6.95 17.10 21.99
N ASP A 370 -7.86 16.15 21.97
CA ASP A 370 -7.81 14.88 22.71
C ASP A 370 -7.04 13.77 21.97
N GLU A 371 -6.31 14.13 20.90
CA GLU A 371 -5.56 13.22 20.03
C GLU A 371 -6.43 12.25 19.21
N SER A 372 -7.74 12.35 19.26
CA SER A 372 -8.65 11.62 18.36
C SER A 372 -8.71 12.28 16.99
N TYR A 373 -9.26 11.56 16.00
CA TYR A 373 -9.53 12.10 14.67
C TYR A 373 -11.03 12.23 14.43
N GLU A 374 -11.48 13.42 14.09
CA GLU A 374 -12.85 13.67 13.66
C GLU A 374 -13.00 13.35 12.19
N ARG A 375 -13.88 12.41 11.87
CA ARG A 375 -14.15 11.92 10.51
C ARG A 375 -15.27 12.72 9.85
N LEU A 376 -15.33 12.65 8.51
CA LEU A 376 -16.50 13.16 7.77
C LEU A 376 -17.75 12.34 8.12
N GLU A 377 -18.82 13.04 8.49
CA GLU A 377 -20.14 12.46 8.77
C GLU A 377 -20.89 12.20 7.44
N ILE A 378 -20.47 11.17 6.70
CA ILE A 378 -21.01 10.86 5.38
C ILE A 378 -21.40 9.38 5.23
N ILE A 379 -20.93 8.50 6.13
CA ILE A 379 -21.05 7.05 5.96
C ILE A 379 -22.50 6.59 5.83
N ASP A 380 -23.40 7.15 6.63
CA ASP A 380 -24.82 6.76 6.61
C ASP A 380 -25.52 7.22 5.33
N GLU A 381 -25.06 8.34 4.74
CA GLU A 381 -25.60 8.86 3.48
C GLU A 381 -25.11 8.12 2.24
N ILE A 382 -23.95 7.43 2.32
CA ILE A 382 -23.33 6.71 1.20
C ILE A 382 -24.24 5.58 0.70
N GLU A 383 -24.95 4.91 1.58
CA GLU A 383 -25.85 3.83 1.19
C GLU A 383 -27.05 4.34 0.38
N ASP A 384 -27.54 5.53 0.69
CA ASP A 384 -28.61 6.20 -0.05
C ASP A 384 -28.12 6.72 -1.41
N MET A 385 -26.83 6.98 -1.56
CA MET A 385 -26.21 7.32 -2.84
C MET A 385 -25.98 6.12 -3.76
N GLY A 386 -26.36 4.91 -3.35
CA GLY A 386 -26.29 3.70 -4.16
C GLY A 386 -24.99 2.91 -4.01
N TYR A 387 -24.39 2.93 -2.84
CA TYR A 387 -23.20 2.13 -2.51
C TYR A 387 -23.40 1.25 -1.28
N ASN A 388 -22.74 0.10 -1.26
CA ASN A 388 -22.54 -0.69 -0.05
C ASN A 388 -21.22 -0.26 0.62
N VAL A 389 -21.25 -0.07 1.93
CA VAL A 389 -20.09 0.33 2.73
C VAL A 389 -19.45 -0.89 3.38
N ASN A 390 -18.13 -1.06 3.22
CA ASN A 390 -17.39 -2.14 3.87
C ASN A 390 -17.33 -1.93 5.40
N ASN A 391 -17.38 -3.02 6.19
CA ASN A 391 -17.31 -2.97 7.64
C ASN A 391 -16.03 -2.28 8.16
N LYS A 392 -14.88 -2.52 7.52
CA LYS A 392 -13.63 -1.84 7.86
C LYS A 392 -13.72 -0.32 7.74
N THR A 393 -14.48 0.19 6.77
CA THR A 393 -14.78 1.62 6.64
C THR A 393 -15.60 2.13 7.82
N ARG A 394 -16.58 1.35 8.30
CA ARG A 394 -17.39 1.73 9.48
C ARG A 394 -16.57 1.75 10.75
N GLU A 395 -15.64 0.81 10.93
CA GLU A 395 -14.69 0.75 12.04
C GLU A 395 -13.68 1.91 12.00
N GLY A 396 -13.35 2.42 10.81
CA GLY A 396 -12.39 3.49 10.55
C GLY A 396 -11.03 2.95 10.10
N LEU A 397 -10.59 3.37 8.92
CA LEU A 397 -9.28 3.06 8.36
C LEU A 397 -8.49 4.35 8.20
N LEU A 398 -7.86 4.80 9.28
CA LEU A 398 -7.18 6.10 9.31
C LEU A 398 -5.70 5.96 8.96
N TYR A 399 -5.29 6.62 7.89
CA TYR A 399 -3.88 6.82 7.56
C TYR A 399 -3.41 8.19 7.99
N HIS A 400 -2.46 8.23 8.90
CA HIS A 400 -1.84 9.47 9.37
C HIS A 400 -0.34 9.28 9.60
N ARG A 401 0.39 10.38 9.62
CA ARG A 401 1.79 10.45 10.06
C ARG A 401 1.82 11.17 11.41
N GLU A 402 2.87 10.92 12.17
CA GLU A 402 3.14 11.64 13.41
C GLU A 402 3.10 13.15 13.16
N ALA A 403 2.46 13.90 14.04
CA ALA A 403 2.22 15.35 13.95
C ALA A 403 1.40 15.84 12.73
N GLN A 404 0.73 14.95 12.01
CA GLN A 404 -0.13 15.34 10.88
C GLN A 404 -1.52 15.70 11.37
N VAL A 405 -1.96 16.95 11.10
CA VAL A 405 -3.27 17.46 11.53
C VAL A 405 -4.41 16.88 10.67
N VAL A 406 -4.17 16.68 9.38
CA VAL A 406 -5.16 16.10 8.45
C VAL A 406 -4.76 14.68 8.12
N ALA A 407 -5.49 13.72 8.64
CA ALA A 407 -5.39 12.30 8.29
C ALA A 407 -6.25 11.97 7.06
N ARG A 408 -6.12 10.75 6.58
CA ARG A 408 -6.91 10.18 5.50
C ARG A 408 -7.75 9.04 6.04
N ASP A 409 -9.05 9.19 6.01
CA ASP A 409 -10.00 8.12 6.30
C ASP A 409 -10.33 7.38 5.00
N ILE A 410 -10.04 6.08 4.94
CA ILE A 410 -10.17 5.27 3.72
C ILE A 410 -11.57 4.65 3.69
N LEU A 411 -12.38 5.10 2.74
CA LEU A 411 -13.70 4.55 2.48
C LEU A 411 -13.61 3.49 1.40
N ILE A 412 -13.97 2.25 1.74
CA ILE A 412 -14.03 1.10 0.82
C ILE A 412 -15.50 0.82 0.53
N LEU A 413 -15.91 1.10 -0.69
CA LEU A 413 -17.28 1.08 -1.14
C LEU A 413 -17.45 0.11 -2.33
N ARG A 414 -18.67 -0.32 -2.57
CA ARG A 414 -19.03 -1.07 -3.76
C ARG A 414 -20.37 -0.56 -4.31
N LYS A 415 -20.44 -0.28 -5.60
CA LYS A 415 -21.70 0.16 -6.27
C LYS A 415 -22.77 -0.91 -6.07
N LYS A 416 -23.97 -0.50 -5.64
CA LYS A 416 -25.16 -1.36 -5.56
C LYS A 416 -25.66 -1.78 -6.94
#